data_c11e1cf249d9cc30826ba3afbed20d2c
#
_entry.id   c11e1cf249d9cc30826ba3afbed20d2c
#
_cell.length_a   1.000
_cell.length_b   1.000
_cell.length_c   1.000
_cell.angle_alpha   90.00
_cell.angle_beta   90.00
_cell.angle_gamma   90.00
#
_symmetry.space_group_name_H-M   'P 1'
#
loop_
_entity.id
_entity.type
_entity.pdbx_description
1 polymer ?
#
loop_
_entity_poly.entity_id
_entity_poly.type
_entity_poly.pdbx_seq_one_letter_code
_entity_poly.pdbx_strand_id
1 'polypeptide(L)'
;MTKKELLDSIRGKMIISCQAVKGEPLYVEEKSVMYLMARAAKMAGTPMIRTSSIRDVIAIKEETGLPVIGLVKVQYDGYESYITPTMKEVDDLVEAGSDIVALDCTMRRRGDGTTINDFLAQIREKY
;
A
#
# COMPACT_ATOMS: atom_id res chain seq x y z
N MET A 1 -6.90 14.54 -9.01
CA MET A 1 -5.54 14.32 -9.59
C MET A 1 -5.60 13.17 -10.56
N THR A 2 -5.18 13.39 -11.79
CA THR A 2 -5.09 12.32 -12.79
C THR A 2 -3.89 11.42 -12.51
N LYS A 3 -3.87 10.23 -13.10
CA LYS A 3 -2.73 9.32 -13.04
C LYS A 3 -1.43 10.00 -13.49
N LYS A 4 -1.50 10.79 -14.55
CA LYS A 4 -0.34 11.51 -15.07
C LYS A 4 0.17 12.55 -14.06
N GLU A 5 -0.72 13.36 -13.51
CA GLU A 5 -0.37 14.36 -12.50
C GLU A 5 0.25 13.73 -11.26
N LEU A 6 -0.31 12.60 -10.80
CA LEU A 6 0.22 11.84 -9.68
C LEU A 6 1.65 11.36 -9.95
N LEU A 7 1.91 10.76 -11.12
CA LEU A 7 3.23 10.27 -11.48
C LEU A 7 4.24 11.41 -11.70
N ASP A 8 3.80 12.51 -12.28
CA ASP A 8 4.66 13.69 -12.48
C ASP A 8 5.04 14.34 -11.14
N SER A 9 4.15 14.32 -10.14
CA SER A 9 4.39 14.90 -8.82
C SER A 9 5.52 14.22 -8.04
N ILE A 10 5.80 12.96 -8.34
CA ILE A 10 6.83 12.16 -7.65
C ILE A 10 8.13 12.04 -8.46
N ARG A 11 8.16 12.51 -9.69
CA ARG A 11 9.31 12.37 -10.57
C ARG A 11 10.54 13.08 -9.99
N GLY A 12 11.64 12.34 -9.86
CA GLY A 12 12.89 12.86 -9.32
C GLY A 12 12.87 13.13 -7.81
N LYS A 13 11.84 12.67 -7.11
CA LYS A 13 11.69 12.85 -5.66
C LYS A 13 11.72 11.52 -4.93
N MET A 14 11.93 11.58 -3.62
CA MET A 14 12.00 10.40 -2.77
C MET A 14 10.62 10.13 -2.16
N ILE A 15 10.14 8.89 -2.30
CA ILE A 15 8.96 8.38 -1.59
C ILE A 15 9.45 7.73 -0.31
N ILE A 16 8.87 8.10 0.82
CA ILE A 16 9.26 7.57 2.12
C ILE A 16 8.32 6.43 2.53
N SER A 17 8.92 5.32 2.95
CA SER A 17 8.18 4.17 3.47
C SER A 17 8.03 4.30 5.00
N CYS A 18 6.79 4.31 5.46
CA CYS A 18 6.43 4.36 6.89
C CYS A 18 5.65 3.08 7.21
N GLN A 19 6.34 2.01 7.59
CA GLN A 19 5.75 0.71 7.82
C GLN A 19 6.24 0.10 9.13
N ALA A 20 5.32 -0.53 9.87
CA ALA A 20 5.64 -1.38 11.00
C ALA A 20 4.64 -2.54 11.01
N VAL A 21 5.14 -3.77 10.98
CA VAL A 21 4.33 -4.97 11.11
C VAL A 21 4.53 -5.57 12.49
N LYS A 22 3.59 -6.44 12.89
CA LYS A 22 3.61 -7.09 14.20
C LYS A 22 4.99 -7.73 14.49
N GLY A 23 5.53 -7.40 15.67
CA GLY A 23 6.87 -7.83 16.08
C GLY A 23 7.99 -6.82 15.82
N GLU A 24 7.73 -5.77 15.06
CA GLU A 24 8.71 -4.70 14.82
C GLU A 24 8.63 -3.62 15.92
N PRO A 25 9.75 -2.88 16.18
CA PRO A 25 9.81 -1.94 17.31
C PRO A 25 8.77 -0.83 17.30
N LEU A 26 8.35 -0.37 16.13
CA LEU A 26 7.39 0.73 16.02
C LEU A 26 5.95 0.24 15.78
N TYR A 27 5.71 -1.07 15.93
CA TYR A 27 4.36 -1.62 15.86
C TYR A 27 3.66 -1.46 17.21
N VAL A 28 2.49 -0.84 17.22
CA VAL A 28 1.61 -0.71 18.37
C VAL A 28 0.29 -1.39 18.04
N GLU A 29 -0.12 -2.37 18.87
CA GLU A 29 -1.32 -3.18 18.61
C GLU A 29 -2.60 -2.33 18.63
N GLU A 30 -2.70 -1.41 19.60
CA GLU A 30 -3.93 -0.66 19.88
C GLU A 30 -4.23 0.42 18.84
N LYS A 31 -3.21 0.95 18.19
CA LYS A 31 -3.36 2.04 17.21
C LYS A 31 -2.16 2.16 16.28
N SER A 32 -2.37 2.73 15.11
CA SER A 32 -1.26 3.16 14.25
C SER A 32 -0.46 4.27 14.93
N VAL A 33 0.86 4.22 14.78
CA VAL A 33 1.77 5.34 15.10
C VAL A 33 2.55 5.79 13.85
N MET A 34 2.33 5.14 12.72
CA MET A 34 3.00 5.47 11.46
C MET A 34 2.65 6.86 10.94
N TYR A 35 1.52 7.43 11.36
CA TYR A 35 1.17 8.81 11.04
C TYR A 35 2.20 9.83 11.56
N LEU A 36 2.89 9.52 12.67
CA LEU A 36 3.97 10.38 13.19
C LEU A 36 5.21 10.35 12.28
N MET A 37 5.56 9.18 11.78
CA MET A 37 6.63 9.02 10.81
C MET A 37 6.29 9.73 9.48
N ALA A 38 5.06 9.61 9.04
CA ALA A 38 4.57 10.27 7.84
C ALA A 38 4.53 11.79 7.99
N ARG A 39 4.18 12.30 9.18
CA ARG A 39 4.28 13.73 9.51
C ARG A 39 5.70 14.25 9.31
N ALA A 40 6.68 13.55 9.88
CA ALA A 40 8.09 13.90 9.74
C ALA A 40 8.54 13.86 8.27
N ALA A 41 8.14 12.84 7.53
CA ALA A 41 8.43 12.71 6.10
C ALA A 41 7.83 13.86 5.28
N LYS A 42 6.59 14.24 5.57
CA LYS A 42 5.94 15.39 4.94
C LYS A 42 6.70 16.70 5.21
N MET A 43 7.11 16.91 6.47
CA MET A 43 7.91 18.09 6.85
C MET A 43 9.26 18.12 6.12
N ALA A 44 9.83 16.96 5.81
CA ALA A 44 11.05 16.84 5.03
C ALA A 44 10.84 17.01 3.51
N GLY A 45 9.59 17.12 3.05
CA GLY A 45 9.26 17.42 1.66
C GLY A 45 8.95 16.22 0.77
N THR A 46 8.67 15.02 1.34
CA THR A 46 8.24 13.90 0.51
C THR A 46 6.91 14.19 -0.17
N PRO A 47 6.74 13.83 -1.45
CA PRO A 47 5.48 14.01 -2.14
C PRO A 47 4.49 12.87 -1.94
N MET A 48 4.92 11.72 -1.41
CA MET A 48 4.12 10.51 -1.32
C MET A 48 4.67 9.60 -0.23
N ILE A 49 3.79 8.88 0.44
CA ILE A 49 4.13 7.90 1.49
C ILE A 49 3.78 6.49 1.01
N ARG A 50 4.63 5.52 1.31
CA ARG A 50 4.33 4.10 1.13
C ARG A 50 4.11 3.47 2.50
N THR A 51 3.03 2.73 2.67
CA THR A 51 2.72 2.08 3.94
C THR A 51 2.01 0.74 3.76
N SER A 52 2.05 -0.09 4.79
CA SER A 52 1.30 -1.34 4.85
C SER A 52 0.22 -1.28 5.92
N SER A 53 -0.84 -2.02 5.69
CA SER A 53 -2.06 -2.13 6.49
C SER A 53 -3.10 -1.03 6.24
N ILE A 54 -4.34 -1.43 6.38
CA ILE A 54 -5.50 -0.56 6.14
C ILE A 54 -5.53 0.59 7.15
N ARG A 55 -5.29 0.28 8.44
CA ARG A 55 -5.31 1.31 9.50
C ARG A 55 -4.23 2.37 9.29
N ASP A 56 -3.06 1.97 8.80
CA ASP A 56 -1.95 2.90 8.58
C ASP A 56 -2.20 3.77 7.34
N VAL A 57 -2.81 3.21 6.29
CA VAL A 57 -3.24 4.01 5.12
C VAL A 57 -4.20 5.11 5.57
N ILE A 58 -5.23 4.76 6.33
CA ILE A 58 -6.23 5.72 6.82
C ILE A 58 -5.57 6.80 7.68
N ALA A 59 -4.80 6.40 8.68
CA ALA A 59 -4.16 7.33 9.60
C ALA A 59 -3.19 8.29 8.90
N ILE A 60 -2.41 7.80 7.96
CA ILE A 60 -1.45 8.60 7.21
C ILE A 60 -2.15 9.58 6.27
N LYS A 61 -3.23 9.15 5.59
CA LYS A 61 -4.02 10.04 4.75
C LYS A 61 -4.66 11.17 5.55
N GLU A 62 -5.23 10.86 6.69
CA GLU A 62 -5.83 11.86 7.59
C GLU A 62 -4.78 12.87 8.08
N GLU A 63 -3.60 12.39 8.48
CA GLU A 63 -2.54 13.25 9.00
C GLU A 63 -1.89 14.13 7.94
N THR A 64 -1.61 13.58 6.77
CA THR A 64 -0.74 14.24 5.80
C THR A 64 -1.47 14.85 4.61
N GLY A 65 -2.60 14.28 4.21
CA GLY A 65 -3.26 14.63 2.94
C GLY A 65 -2.47 14.25 1.69
N LEU A 66 -1.32 13.60 1.86
CA LEU A 66 -0.47 13.18 0.73
C LEU A 66 -1.03 11.95 0.03
N PRO A 67 -0.69 11.76 -1.26
CA PRO A 67 -0.92 10.49 -1.92
C PRO A 67 -0.22 9.34 -1.19
N VAL A 68 -0.85 8.17 -1.16
CA VAL A 68 -0.36 6.98 -0.46
C VAL A 68 -0.29 5.79 -1.39
N ILE A 69 0.86 5.10 -1.37
CA ILE A 69 1.00 3.75 -1.89
C ILE A 69 0.67 2.79 -0.75
N GLY A 70 -0.45 2.08 -0.86
CA GLY A 70 -0.88 1.12 0.14
C GLY A 70 -0.60 -0.32 -0.27
N LEU A 71 -0.28 -1.16 0.71
CA LEU A 71 -0.17 -2.60 0.55
C LEU A 71 -0.65 -3.31 1.81
N VAL A 72 -0.92 -4.60 1.71
CA VAL A 72 -1.22 -5.46 2.86
C VAL A 72 -0.31 -6.67 2.80
N LYS A 73 0.33 -6.98 3.92
CA LYS A 73 1.15 -8.18 4.08
C LYS A 73 0.33 -9.24 4.80
N VAL A 74 -0.05 -10.30 4.09
CA VAL A 74 -0.80 -11.42 4.63
C VAL A 74 -0.38 -12.70 3.94
N GLN A 75 -0.16 -13.75 4.73
CA GLN A 75 0.22 -15.07 4.23
C GLN A 75 -1.01 -15.98 4.19
N TYR A 76 -1.38 -16.42 2.99
CA TYR A 76 -2.42 -17.42 2.79
C TYR A 76 -1.80 -18.75 2.38
N ASP A 77 -2.46 -19.85 2.78
CA ASP A 77 -2.06 -21.18 2.37
C ASP A 77 -2.08 -21.32 0.84
N GLY A 78 -1.03 -21.90 0.29
CA GLY A 78 -0.89 -22.10 -1.14
C GLY A 78 -0.37 -20.88 -1.92
N TYR A 79 -0.26 -19.70 -1.30
CA TYR A 79 0.31 -18.52 -1.91
C TYR A 79 1.79 -18.38 -1.56
N GLU A 80 2.63 -18.17 -2.58
CA GLU A 80 4.05 -17.85 -2.39
C GLU A 80 4.29 -16.36 -2.19
N SER A 81 3.34 -15.53 -2.61
CA SER A 81 3.34 -14.08 -2.38
C SER A 81 2.52 -13.74 -1.13
N TYR A 82 2.98 -12.75 -0.37
CA TYR A 82 2.29 -12.23 0.81
C TYR A 82 1.97 -10.72 0.73
N ILE A 83 2.31 -10.09 -0.39
CA ILE A 83 2.05 -8.64 -0.58
C ILE A 83 0.81 -8.47 -1.45
N THR A 84 -0.29 -8.03 -0.84
CA THR A 84 -1.58 -7.77 -1.48
C THR A 84 -1.98 -8.94 -2.41
N PRO A 85 -2.10 -10.16 -1.85
CA PRO A 85 -2.15 -11.37 -2.66
C PRO A 85 -3.49 -11.64 -3.32
N THR A 86 -4.59 -11.05 -2.84
CA THR A 86 -5.93 -11.32 -3.36
C THR A 86 -6.71 -10.04 -3.63
N MET A 87 -7.84 -10.20 -4.33
CA MET A 87 -8.75 -9.10 -4.64
C MET A 87 -9.33 -8.44 -3.38
N LYS A 88 -9.48 -9.22 -2.30
CA LYS A 88 -9.94 -8.68 -1.01
C LYS A 88 -9.02 -7.56 -0.51
N GLU A 89 -7.72 -7.78 -0.52
CA GLU A 89 -6.75 -6.77 -0.06
C GLU A 89 -6.73 -5.57 -1.00
N VAL A 90 -6.89 -5.78 -2.30
CA VAL A 90 -7.01 -4.67 -3.26
C VAL A 90 -8.23 -3.81 -2.95
N ASP A 91 -9.38 -4.43 -2.75
CA ASP A 91 -10.62 -3.73 -2.45
C ASP A 91 -10.50 -2.93 -1.12
N ASP A 92 -9.97 -3.56 -0.08
CA ASP A 92 -9.79 -2.93 1.22
C ASP A 92 -8.85 -1.70 1.12
N LEU A 93 -7.78 -1.80 0.33
CA LEU A 93 -6.83 -0.70 0.12
C LEU A 93 -7.44 0.46 -0.67
N VAL A 94 -8.24 0.16 -1.68
CA VAL A 94 -8.95 1.20 -2.45
C VAL A 94 -9.97 1.91 -1.55
N GLU A 95 -10.75 1.17 -0.77
CA GLU A 95 -11.71 1.73 0.17
C GLU A 95 -11.04 2.58 1.25
N ALA A 96 -9.84 2.19 1.71
CA ALA A 96 -9.04 2.97 2.66
C ALA A 96 -8.49 4.28 2.07
N GLY A 97 -8.55 4.45 0.76
CA GLY A 97 -8.12 5.67 0.08
C GLY A 97 -6.70 5.62 -0.48
N SER A 98 -6.14 4.44 -0.69
CA SER A 98 -4.85 4.31 -1.38
C SER A 98 -4.93 4.89 -2.79
N ASP A 99 -3.98 5.74 -3.15
CA ASP A 99 -3.88 6.32 -4.49
C ASP A 99 -3.19 5.35 -5.46
N ILE A 100 -2.30 4.52 -4.93
CA ILE A 100 -1.63 3.44 -5.64
C ILE A 100 -1.70 2.19 -4.76
N VAL A 101 -2.04 1.06 -5.36
CA VAL A 101 -1.99 -0.25 -4.69
C VAL A 101 -0.72 -0.98 -5.13
N ALA A 102 0.12 -1.34 -4.15
CA ALA A 102 1.30 -2.14 -4.41
C ALA A 102 0.99 -3.62 -4.15
N LEU A 103 1.42 -4.47 -5.06
CA LEU A 103 1.24 -5.91 -4.97
C LEU A 103 2.46 -6.65 -5.56
N ASP A 104 2.58 -7.93 -5.24
CA ASP A 104 3.60 -8.79 -5.85
C ASP A 104 3.19 -9.10 -7.29
N CYS A 105 3.93 -8.56 -8.24
CA CYS A 105 3.72 -8.77 -9.68
C CYS A 105 4.62 -9.87 -10.25
N THR A 106 5.21 -10.71 -9.42
CA THR A 106 6.02 -11.84 -9.88
C THR A 106 5.15 -13.00 -10.35
N MET A 107 5.76 -13.98 -10.97
CA MET A 107 5.09 -15.20 -11.43
C MET A 107 4.98 -16.27 -10.34
N ARG A 108 5.19 -15.90 -9.08
CA ARG A 108 5.03 -16.80 -7.94
C ARG A 108 3.64 -17.40 -7.89
N ARG A 109 3.56 -18.64 -7.41
CA ARG A 109 2.29 -19.38 -7.34
C ARG A 109 1.27 -18.66 -6.46
N ARG A 110 0.07 -18.54 -6.98
CA ARG A 110 -1.11 -18.05 -6.27
C ARG A 110 -2.00 -19.23 -5.94
N GLY A 111 -2.50 -19.29 -4.70
CA GLY A 111 -3.20 -20.46 -4.18
C GLY A 111 -4.51 -20.80 -4.87
N ASP A 112 -5.12 -19.83 -5.56
CA ASP A 112 -6.33 -20.02 -6.37
C ASP A 112 -6.03 -20.43 -7.83
N GLY A 113 -4.77 -20.58 -8.20
CA GLY A 113 -4.34 -20.92 -9.56
C GLY A 113 -4.35 -19.75 -10.54
N THR A 114 -4.73 -18.54 -10.09
CA THR A 114 -4.75 -17.34 -10.93
C THR A 114 -3.33 -16.92 -11.31
N THR A 115 -3.09 -16.59 -12.58
CA THR A 115 -1.81 -16.01 -12.99
C THR A 115 -1.75 -14.53 -12.60
N ILE A 116 -0.54 -13.96 -12.54
CA ILE A 116 -0.40 -12.51 -12.29
C ILE A 116 -1.08 -11.69 -13.39
N ASN A 117 -1.02 -12.12 -14.64
CA ASN A 117 -1.69 -11.41 -15.73
C ASN A 117 -3.20 -11.39 -15.56
N ASP A 118 -3.80 -12.52 -15.18
CA ASP A 118 -5.24 -12.61 -14.91
C ASP A 118 -5.64 -11.77 -13.71
N PHE A 119 -4.84 -11.77 -12.65
CA PHE A 119 -5.09 -10.96 -11.46
C PHE A 119 -5.05 -9.47 -11.79
N LEU A 120 -4.04 -9.02 -12.53
CA LEU A 120 -3.96 -7.62 -12.97
C LEU A 120 -5.13 -7.24 -13.89
N ALA A 121 -5.57 -8.16 -14.76
CA ALA A 121 -6.74 -7.93 -15.61
C ALA A 121 -8.02 -7.74 -14.77
N GLN A 122 -8.23 -8.56 -13.73
CA GLN A 122 -9.36 -8.42 -12.81
C GLN A 122 -9.34 -7.08 -12.08
N ILE A 123 -8.17 -6.65 -11.62
CA ILE A 123 -8.03 -5.33 -10.97
C ILE A 123 -8.37 -4.21 -11.94
N ARG A 124 -7.83 -4.28 -13.16
CA ARG A 124 -8.08 -3.27 -14.21
C ARG A 124 -9.52 -3.19 -14.67
N GLU A 125 -10.24 -4.31 -14.62
CA GLU A 125 -11.67 -4.34 -14.97
C GLU A 125 -12.52 -3.61 -13.93
N LYS A 126 -12.09 -3.68 -12.66
CA LYS A 126 -12.85 -3.09 -11.54
C LYS A 126 -12.47 -1.63 -11.27
N TYR A 127 -11.22 -1.26 -11.48
CA TYR A 127 -10.64 0.04 -11.18
C TYR A 127 -9.83 0.59 -12.38
#